data_fdf5807325afa556d8eb73a5d37f9ef7
#
_entry.id   fdf5807325afa556d8eb73a5d37f9ef7
#
_cell.length_a   1.000
_cell.length_b   1.000
_cell.length_c   1.000
_cell.angle_alpha   90.00
_cell.angle_beta   90.00
_cell.angle_gamma   90.00
#
_symmetry.space_group_name_H-M   'P 1'
#
loop_
_entity.id
_entity.type
_entity.pdbx_description
1 polymer ?
#
loop_
_entity_poly.entity_id
_entity_poly.type
_entity_poly.pdbx_seq_one_letter_code
_entity_poly.pdbx_strand_id
1 'polypeptide(L)'
;MIDITRDTFETEIIQASMQTPVLVDFWAPWCGPCKSLGPILEKLETDYAGRFILAKVDSDQEQEIAAAFGIRSIPTCILMVQGKPVDGFQGAMPESQVKAFLDKHLPPAGEAAEADTTYDTESTEFAQISPEAQIEELVVKLKDDSNNDELRFDLVKLLMQEGRDDDAKIAFAPVIAKTSVVRKFDSLQRWMQANDATYLIAPQAINTPDTAINDAIDDLDAKIASNKRDFETRFTKAQILMSQQRWTDAMDELLEILMRDKTWNEDKARKTYIAILDIIEPKPVKVADGHIPPVDPTVATYRRRLSSVVLS
;
A
#
# COMPACT_ATOMS: atom_id res chain seq x y z
N MET A 1 -5.29 -20.31 -18.39
CA MET A 1 -6.07 -19.05 -18.50
C MET A 1 -7.41 -19.19 -17.78
N ILE A 2 -7.76 -18.22 -16.91
CA ILE A 2 -8.97 -18.24 -16.07
C ILE A 2 -9.68 -16.90 -16.24
N ASP A 3 -11.00 -16.92 -16.51
CA ASP A 3 -11.82 -15.70 -16.49
C ASP A 3 -12.26 -15.40 -15.05
N ILE A 4 -12.01 -14.19 -14.62
CA ILE A 4 -12.21 -13.74 -13.24
C ILE A 4 -13.49 -12.95 -13.11
N THR A 5 -14.27 -13.32 -12.10
CA THR A 5 -15.43 -12.57 -11.63
C THR A 5 -15.21 -12.11 -10.19
N ARG A 6 -16.06 -11.22 -9.69
CA ARG A 6 -16.02 -10.78 -8.29
C ARG A 6 -16.03 -11.97 -7.30
N ASP A 7 -16.82 -13.01 -7.61
CA ASP A 7 -16.96 -14.19 -6.73
C ASP A 7 -15.70 -15.06 -6.73
N THR A 8 -14.94 -15.10 -7.82
CA THR A 8 -13.73 -15.93 -7.97
C THR A 8 -12.42 -15.17 -7.69
N PHE A 9 -12.48 -13.84 -7.58
CA PHE A 9 -11.31 -12.99 -7.44
C PHE A 9 -10.41 -13.37 -6.26
N GLU A 10 -11.00 -13.56 -5.09
CA GLU A 10 -10.27 -13.92 -3.87
C GLU A 10 -9.54 -15.25 -4.01
N THR A 11 -10.22 -16.26 -4.57
CA THR A 11 -9.65 -17.60 -4.70
C THR A 11 -8.65 -17.70 -5.84
N GLU A 12 -9.01 -17.17 -7.02
CA GLU A 12 -8.25 -17.38 -8.26
C GLU A 12 -7.13 -16.37 -8.47
N ILE A 13 -7.13 -15.23 -7.75
CA ILE A 13 -6.05 -14.25 -7.80
C ILE A 13 -5.30 -14.20 -6.47
N ILE A 14 -5.97 -13.85 -5.37
CA ILE A 14 -5.28 -13.62 -4.10
C ILE A 14 -4.70 -14.93 -3.56
N GLN A 15 -5.54 -15.96 -3.34
CA GLN A 15 -5.08 -17.24 -2.79
C GLN A 15 -4.17 -18.00 -3.77
N ALA A 16 -4.48 -18.01 -5.06
CA ALA A 16 -3.66 -18.67 -6.08
C ALA A 16 -2.26 -18.05 -6.14
N SER A 17 -2.16 -16.72 -6.05
CA SER A 17 -0.87 -16.01 -6.10
C SER A 17 0.02 -16.25 -4.86
N MET A 18 -0.50 -16.86 -3.80
CA MET A 18 0.30 -17.31 -2.65
C MET A 18 1.25 -18.47 -3.00
N GLN A 19 0.91 -19.25 -4.04
CA GLN A 19 1.68 -20.42 -4.46
C GLN A 19 2.33 -20.24 -5.84
N THR A 20 1.60 -19.65 -6.78
CA THR A 20 2.03 -19.47 -8.16
C THR A 20 1.74 -18.03 -8.59
N PRO A 21 2.70 -17.28 -9.13
CA PRO A 21 2.46 -15.94 -9.65
C PRO A 21 1.25 -15.88 -10.58
N VAL A 22 0.39 -14.88 -10.45
CA VAL A 22 -0.79 -14.68 -11.30
C VAL A 22 -0.64 -13.39 -12.09
N LEU A 23 -0.63 -13.50 -13.43
CA LEU A 23 -0.67 -12.33 -14.32
C LEU A 23 -2.12 -12.00 -14.63
N VAL A 24 -2.59 -10.85 -14.12
CA VAL A 24 -3.97 -10.37 -14.30
C VAL A 24 -4.03 -9.45 -15.51
N ASP A 25 -4.74 -9.85 -16.56
CA ASP A 25 -4.97 -9.07 -17.79
C ASP A 25 -6.34 -8.37 -17.71
N PHE A 26 -6.33 -7.05 -17.59
CA PHE A 26 -7.51 -6.21 -17.67
C PHE A 26 -7.80 -5.83 -19.11
N TRP A 27 -8.92 -6.32 -19.65
CA TRP A 27 -9.29 -6.21 -21.06
C TRP A 27 -10.76 -5.85 -21.23
N ALA A 28 -11.22 -5.67 -22.51
CA ALA A 28 -12.62 -5.61 -22.86
C ALA A 28 -12.84 -6.10 -24.31
N PRO A 29 -14.06 -6.56 -24.67
CA PRO A 29 -14.37 -7.09 -26.02
C PRO A 29 -14.15 -6.11 -27.17
N TRP A 30 -14.30 -4.82 -26.93
CA TRP A 30 -14.10 -3.76 -27.92
C TRP A 30 -12.67 -3.26 -28.02
N CYS A 31 -11.78 -3.67 -27.13
CA CYS A 31 -10.40 -3.21 -27.07
C CYS A 31 -9.55 -3.87 -28.16
N GLY A 32 -9.23 -3.12 -29.23
CA GLY A 32 -8.37 -3.61 -30.31
C GLY A 32 -6.97 -4.06 -29.87
N PRO A 33 -6.22 -3.24 -29.11
CA PRO A 33 -4.91 -3.63 -28.62
C PRO A 33 -4.94 -4.86 -27.69
N CYS A 34 -6.03 -5.08 -26.92
CA CYS A 34 -6.20 -6.26 -26.06
C CYS A 34 -6.29 -7.54 -26.92
N LYS A 35 -6.96 -7.48 -28.07
CA LYS A 35 -7.06 -8.61 -29.00
C LYS A 35 -5.71 -9.02 -29.61
N SER A 36 -4.76 -8.09 -29.66
CA SER A 36 -3.39 -8.38 -30.11
C SER A 36 -2.53 -8.95 -28.98
N LEU A 37 -2.73 -8.49 -27.73
CA LEU A 37 -1.97 -8.92 -26.57
C LEU A 37 -2.43 -10.29 -26.06
N GLY A 38 -3.74 -10.56 -26.01
CA GLY A 38 -4.30 -11.79 -25.46
C GLY A 38 -3.64 -13.09 -25.97
N PRO A 39 -3.55 -13.30 -27.30
CA PRO A 39 -2.88 -14.48 -27.84
C PRO A 39 -1.41 -14.62 -27.45
N ILE A 40 -0.70 -13.50 -27.23
CA ILE A 40 0.69 -13.47 -26.78
C ILE A 40 0.76 -13.99 -25.33
N LEU A 41 -0.13 -13.50 -24.46
CA LEU A 41 -0.20 -13.91 -23.04
C LEU A 41 -0.56 -15.39 -22.92
N GLU A 42 -1.54 -15.86 -23.68
CA GLU A 42 -1.98 -17.26 -23.71
C GLU A 42 -0.87 -18.23 -24.18
N LYS A 43 -0.13 -17.80 -25.23
CA LYS A 43 1.05 -18.55 -25.69
C LYS A 43 2.13 -18.60 -24.61
N LEU A 44 2.43 -17.47 -23.96
CA LEU A 44 3.45 -17.41 -22.92
C LEU A 44 3.03 -18.21 -21.67
N GLU A 45 1.76 -18.22 -21.27
CA GLU A 45 1.28 -19.10 -20.19
C GLU A 45 1.60 -20.58 -20.51
N THR A 46 1.38 -20.99 -21.76
CA THR A 46 1.71 -22.34 -22.23
C THR A 46 3.22 -22.59 -22.24
N ASP A 47 4.00 -21.66 -22.78
CA ASP A 47 5.47 -21.76 -22.90
C ASP A 47 6.15 -21.79 -21.52
N TYR A 48 5.57 -21.12 -20.53
CA TYR A 48 6.07 -21.07 -19.13
C TYR A 48 5.59 -22.25 -18.28
N ALA A 49 4.74 -23.14 -18.80
CA ALA A 49 4.41 -24.45 -18.23
C ALA A 49 4.05 -24.42 -16.73
N GLY A 50 3.18 -23.49 -16.31
CA GLY A 50 2.68 -23.39 -14.93
C GLY A 50 3.54 -22.54 -14.00
N ARG A 51 4.59 -21.86 -14.49
CA ARG A 51 5.37 -20.92 -13.69
C ARG A 51 4.58 -19.64 -13.36
N PHE A 52 3.52 -19.36 -14.09
CA PHE A 52 2.51 -18.36 -13.74
C PHE A 52 1.12 -18.80 -14.23
N ILE A 53 0.10 -18.20 -13.72
CA ILE A 53 -1.30 -18.37 -14.11
C ILE A 53 -1.75 -17.09 -14.81
N LEU A 54 -2.40 -17.20 -15.98
CA LEU A 54 -3.03 -16.07 -16.65
C LEU A 54 -4.48 -15.94 -16.22
N ALA A 55 -4.81 -14.84 -15.54
CA ALA A 55 -6.15 -14.46 -15.12
C ALA A 55 -6.65 -13.28 -15.97
N LYS A 56 -7.86 -13.35 -16.50
CA LYS A 56 -8.46 -12.30 -17.34
C LYS A 56 -9.64 -11.66 -16.64
N VAL A 57 -9.64 -10.32 -16.57
CA VAL A 57 -10.72 -9.52 -15.99
C VAL A 57 -11.35 -8.67 -17.10
N ASP A 58 -12.61 -8.92 -17.43
CA ASP A 58 -13.39 -8.04 -18.31
C ASP A 58 -13.73 -6.75 -17.55
N SER A 59 -13.05 -5.67 -17.90
CA SER A 59 -13.19 -4.38 -17.20
C SER A 59 -14.55 -3.73 -17.36
N ASP A 60 -15.36 -4.13 -18.34
CA ASP A 60 -16.73 -3.65 -18.50
C ASP A 60 -17.70 -4.39 -17.58
N GLN A 61 -17.48 -5.69 -17.37
CA GLN A 61 -18.31 -6.51 -16.49
C GLN A 61 -17.87 -6.41 -15.03
N GLU A 62 -16.58 -6.37 -14.76
CA GLU A 62 -15.98 -6.38 -13.43
C GLU A 62 -15.39 -5.00 -13.05
N GLN A 63 -16.25 -3.96 -13.17
CA GLN A 63 -15.85 -2.56 -12.94
C GLN A 63 -15.31 -2.31 -11.52
N GLU A 64 -15.82 -3.03 -10.51
CA GLU A 64 -15.38 -2.90 -9.13
C GLU A 64 -13.95 -3.42 -8.97
N ILE A 65 -13.59 -4.55 -9.63
CA ILE A 65 -12.23 -5.08 -9.62
C ILE A 65 -11.31 -4.12 -10.36
N ALA A 66 -11.69 -3.67 -11.57
CA ALA A 66 -10.91 -2.72 -12.33
C ALA A 66 -10.67 -1.40 -11.56
N ALA A 67 -11.68 -0.91 -10.84
CA ALA A 67 -11.57 0.26 -9.99
C ALA A 67 -10.67 0.04 -8.77
N ALA A 68 -10.73 -1.13 -8.13
CA ALA A 68 -9.89 -1.49 -7.00
C ALA A 68 -8.40 -1.52 -7.39
N PHE A 69 -8.09 -2.00 -8.60
CA PHE A 69 -6.72 -1.96 -9.16
C PHE A 69 -6.34 -0.61 -9.78
N GLY A 70 -7.24 0.37 -9.78
CA GLY A 70 -6.99 1.70 -10.35
C GLY A 70 -6.80 1.70 -11.86
N ILE A 71 -7.40 0.73 -12.58
CA ILE A 71 -7.28 0.58 -14.03
C ILE A 71 -7.92 1.79 -14.72
N ARG A 72 -7.13 2.51 -15.52
CA ARG A 72 -7.56 3.72 -16.27
C ARG A 72 -7.55 3.53 -17.77
N SER A 73 -6.82 2.54 -18.23
CA SER A 73 -6.69 2.20 -19.65
C SER A 73 -6.51 0.70 -19.79
N ILE A 74 -6.96 0.16 -20.93
CA ILE A 74 -6.81 -1.25 -21.28
C ILE A 74 -6.08 -1.38 -22.61
N PRO A 75 -5.26 -2.46 -22.80
CA PRO A 75 -4.94 -3.47 -21.80
C PRO A 75 -4.03 -2.96 -20.70
N THR A 76 -4.21 -3.49 -19.50
CA THR A 76 -3.27 -3.34 -18.39
C THR A 76 -3.06 -4.70 -17.77
N CYS A 77 -1.80 -5.12 -17.64
CA CYS A 77 -1.45 -6.38 -16.98
C CYS A 77 -0.78 -6.11 -15.65
N ILE A 78 -1.20 -6.82 -14.60
CA ILE A 78 -0.64 -6.72 -13.24
C ILE A 78 -0.21 -8.10 -12.79
N LEU A 79 1.05 -8.23 -12.35
CA LEU A 79 1.57 -9.46 -11.78
C LEU A 79 1.33 -9.49 -10.27
N MET A 80 0.63 -10.51 -9.83
CA MET A 80 0.34 -10.79 -8.42
C MET A 80 1.26 -11.90 -7.91
N VAL A 81 1.91 -11.66 -6.75
CA VAL A 81 2.74 -12.64 -6.05
C VAL A 81 2.45 -12.54 -4.57
N GLN A 82 2.24 -13.67 -3.91
CA GLN A 82 1.94 -13.72 -2.46
C GLN A 82 0.78 -12.79 -2.03
N GLY A 83 -0.30 -12.78 -2.82
CA GLY A 83 -1.48 -11.96 -2.55
C GLY A 83 -1.33 -10.46 -2.83
N LYS A 84 -0.19 -10.01 -3.38
CA LYS A 84 0.11 -8.59 -3.59
C LYS A 84 0.48 -8.29 -5.05
N PRO A 85 0.11 -7.12 -5.59
CA PRO A 85 0.63 -6.66 -6.86
C PRO A 85 2.11 -6.29 -6.72
N VAL A 86 2.98 -6.87 -7.56
CA VAL A 86 4.43 -6.64 -7.51
C VAL A 86 4.95 -5.77 -8.66
N ASP A 87 4.38 -5.90 -9.86
CA ASP A 87 4.74 -5.09 -11.03
C ASP A 87 3.60 -5.16 -12.08
N GLY A 88 3.65 -4.34 -13.11
CA GLY A 88 2.66 -4.34 -14.17
C GLY A 88 3.06 -3.50 -15.37
N PHE A 89 2.32 -3.63 -16.46
CA PHE A 89 2.51 -2.83 -17.67
C PHE A 89 1.18 -2.43 -18.29
N GLN A 90 1.18 -1.33 -19.04
CA GLN A 90 0.02 -0.79 -19.74
C GLN A 90 0.25 -0.79 -21.24
N GLY A 91 -0.82 -1.07 -22.01
CA GLY A 91 -0.77 -1.13 -23.46
C GLY A 91 -0.30 -2.48 -23.99
N ALA A 92 -0.54 -2.71 -25.30
CA ALA A 92 -0.06 -3.91 -25.98
C ALA A 92 1.45 -3.83 -26.17
N MET A 93 2.15 -4.89 -25.76
CA MET A 93 3.60 -5.05 -25.90
C MET A 93 3.91 -6.23 -26.83
N PRO A 94 5.04 -6.18 -27.58
CA PRO A 94 5.54 -7.34 -28.30
C PRO A 94 5.87 -8.51 -27.38
N GLU A 95 5.76 -9.75 -27.87
CA GLU A 95 6.04 -10.98 -27.12
C GLU A 95 7.39 -10.93 -26.40
N SER A 96 8.44 -10.41 -27.04
CA SER A 96 9.78 -10.32 -26.45
C SER A 96 9.83 -9.44 -25.20
N GLN A 97 9.03 -8.37 -25.15
CA GLN A 97 8.97 -7.48 -23.98
C GLN A 97 8.14 -8.08 -22.85
N VAL A 98 7.01 -8.76 -23.19
CA VAL A 98 6.23 -9.50 -22.18
C VAL A 98 7.08 -10.64 -21.60
N LYS A 99 7.84 -11.34 -22.44
CA LYS A 99 8.76 -12.37 -21.98
C LYS A 99 9.84 -11.82 -21.05
N ALA A 100 10.48 -10.70 -21.41
CA ALA A 100 11.45 -10.04 -20.55
C ALA A 100 10.85 -9.58 -19.22
N PHE A 101 9.60 -9.11 -19.21
CA PHE A 101 8.86 -8.78 -17.98
C PHE A 101 8.64 -10.03 -17.11
N LEU A 102 8.18 -11.14 -17.71
CA LEU A 102 7.96 -12.39 -16.98
C LEU A 102 9.27 -12.99 -16.46
N ASP A 103 10.31 -13.03 -17.28
CA ASP A 103 11.63 -13.58 -16.90
C ASP A 103 12.29 -12.80 -15.75
N LYS A 104 11.96 -11.51 -15.61
CA LYS A 104 12.42 -10.67 -14.47
C LYS A 104 11.79 -11.09 -13.14
N HIS A 105 10.56 -11.60 -13.15
CA HIS A 105 9.75 -11.81 -11.95
C HIS A 105 9.46 -13.28 -11.63
N LEU A 106 9.66 -14.19 -12.59
CA LEU A 106 9.37 -15.60 -12.41
C LEU A 106 10.64 -16.40 -12.16
N PRO A 107 10.60 -17.44 -11.29
CA PRO A 107 11.76 -18.30 -11.05
C PRO A 107 12.19 -19.01 -12.35
N PRO A 108 13.48 -19.35 -12.52
CA PRO A 108 13.99 -20.02 -13.72
C PRO A 108 13.29 -21.38 -13.97
N ALA A 109 13.23 -21.79 -15.26
CA ALA A 109 12.61 -23.05 -15.65
C ALA A 109 13.40 -24.24 -15.08
N GLY A 110 12.81 -24.98 -14.15
CA GLY A 110 13.41 -26.18 -13.57
C GLY A 110 13.09 -26.46 -12.10
N GLU A 111 12.49 -25.52 -11.39
CA GLU A 111 12.16 -25.69 -9.96
C GLU A 111 10.65 -25.55 -9.70
N ALA A 112 9.90 -26.58 -10.15
CA ALA A 112 8.56 -26.81 -9.66
C ALA A 112 8.58 -28.06 -8.78
N ALA A 113 8.27 -27.87 -7.49
CA ALA A 113 7.98 -28.87 -6.46
C ALA A 113 9.16 -29.77 -6.02
N GLU A 114 9.85 -29.35 -4.96
CA GLU A 114 10.03 -30.17 -3.76
C GLU A 114 10.59 -29.27 -2.65
N ALA A 115 9.89 -29.18 -1.54
CA ALA A 115 10.36 -28.53 -0.33
C ALA A 115 11.40 -29.43 0.31
N ASP A 116 12.65 -29.03 0.33
CA ASP A 116 13.56 -29.08 1.48
C ASP A 116 14.98 -28.59 1.10
N THR A 117 15.51 -27.68 1.94
CA THR A 117 16.89 -27.40 2.31
C THR A 117 17.93 -26.94 1.29
N THR A 118 18.58 -25.87 1.73
CA THR A 118 19.94 -25.37 1.47
C THR A 118 20.21 -24.75 0.11
N TYR A 119 20.17 -23.41 0.10
CA TYR A 119 20.77 -22.60 -0.97
C TYR A 119 22.12 -22.08 -0.56
N ASP A 120 23.14 -22.54 -1.27
CA ASP A 120 24.44 -21.93 -1.32
C ASP A 120 24.46 -20.85 -2.42
N THR A 121 25.09 -19.77 -2.13
CA THR A 121 25.09 -18.42 -2.66
C THR A 121 25.76 -18.32 -4.04
N GLU A 122 25.16 -17.62 -4.99
CA GLU A 122 25.72 -16.53 -5.80
C GLU A 122 24.86 -16.24 -7.05
N SER A 123 23.93 -15.29 -6.96
CA SER A 123 23.53 -14.42 -8.09
C SER A 123 22.56 -13.36 -7.62
N THR A 124 23.05 -12.11 -7.63
CA THR A 124 22.37 -10.80 -7.63
C THR A 124 20.94 -10.75 -7.13
N GLU A 125 20.86 -10.46 -5.85
CA GLU A 125 19.69 -10.16 -5.03
C GLU A 125 18.91 -8.95 -5.55
N PHE A 126 17.62 -9.18 -5.83
CA PHE A 126 16.58 -8.36 -5.26
C PHE A 126 15.78 -9.25 -4.29
N ALA A 127 16.45 -9.80 -3.30
CA ALA A 127 15.82 -10.28 -2.08
C ALA A 127 15.10 -9.07 -1.48
N GLN A 128 13.80 -9.18 -1.23
CA GLN A 128 13.14 -8.29 -0.29
C GLN A 128 13.88 -8.49 1.03
N ILE A 129 14.79 -7.55 1.32
CA ILE A 129 15.51 -7.49 2.58
C ILE A 129 14.44 -7.51 3.67
N SER A 130 14.52 -8.44 4.63
CA SER A 130 13.54 -8.50 5.71
C SER A 130 13.42 -7.13 6.39
N PRO A 131 12.28 -6.77 6.99
CA PRO A 131 12.14 -5.50 7.70
C PRO A 131 13.28 -5.28 8.70
N GLU A 132 13.72 -6.32 9.39
CA GLU A 132 14.86 -6.27 10.32
C GLU A 132 16.15 -5.89 9.61
N ALA A 133 16.45 -6.51 8.48
CA ALA A 133 17.66 -6.21 7.71
C ALA A 133 17.61 -4.79 7.10
N GLN A 134 16.42 -4.32 6.69
CA GLN A 134 16.24 -2.93 6.25
C GLN A 134 16.46 -1.93 7.41
N ILE A 135 15.98 -2.25 8.61
CA ILE A 135 16.21 -1.45 9.81
C ILE A 135 17.71 -1.39 10.11
N GLU A 136 18.41 -2.53 10.10
CA GLU A 136 19.87 -2.58 10.32
C GLU A 136 20.61 -1.75 9.28
N GLU A 137 20.28 -1.86 8.01
CA GLU A 137 20.88 -1.07 6.93
C GLU A 137 20.68 0.44 7.15
N LEU A 138 19.46 0.87 7.51
CA LEU A 138 19.14 2.26 7.78
C LEU A 138 19.90 2.77 9.02
N VAL A 139 20.04 1.96 10.06
CA VAL A 139 20.81 2.29 11.26
C VAL A 139 22.31 2.46 10.90
N VAL A 140 22.87 1.58 10.07
CA VAL A 140 24.26 1.70 9.61
C VAL A 140 24.46 2.98 8.81
N LYS A 141 23.60 3.26 7.83
CA LYS A 141 23.67 4.49 7.02
C LYS A 141 23.55 5.75 7.87
N LEU A 142 22.70 5.74 8.91
CA LEU A 142 22.53 6.87 9.83
C LEU A 142 23.74 7.06 10.77
N LYS A 143 24.57 6.04 11.01
CA LYS A 143 25.84 6.21 11.74
C LYS A 143 26.84 7.01 10.92
N ASP A 144 26.85 6.82 9.59
CA ASP A 144 27.76 7.53 8.68
C ASP A 144 27.25 8.94 8.37
N ASP A 145 25.92 9.13 8.28
CA ASP A 145 25.27 10.42 8.02
C ASP A 145 24.12 10.66 9.00
N SER A 146 24.47 11.01 10.24
CA SER A 146 23.52 11.18 11.35
C SER A 146 22.53 12.33 11.16
N ASN A 147 22.78 13.25 10.23
CA ASN A 147 21.93 14.41 9.95
C ASN A 147 21.02 14.18 8.74
N ASN A 148 21.00 13.00 8.14
CA ASN A 148 20.18 12.69 6.99
C ASN A 148 18.70 12.52 7.41
N ASP A 149 17.91 13.55 7.15
CA ASP A 149 16.50 13.59 7.53
C ASP A 149 15.66 12.55 6.77
N GLU A 150 16.01 12.21 5.52
CA GLU A 150 15.29 11.19 4.74
C GLU A 150 15.55 9.78 5.29
N LEU A 151 16.80 9.42 5.56
CA LEU A 151 17.14 8.13 6.17
C LEU A 151 16.48 7.98 7.54
N ARG A 152 16.42 9.06 8.31
CA ARG A 152 15.80 9.06 9.63
C ARG A 152 14.28 8.90 9.53
N PHE A 153 13.65 9.59 8.59
CA PHE A 153 12.22 9.41 8.31
C PHE A 153 11.91 7.96 7.94
N ASP A 154 12.70 7.38 7.05
CA ASP A 154 12.53 5.98 6.61
C ASP A 154 12.70 4.99 7.76
N LEU A 155 13.73 5.16 8.60
CA LEU A 155 13.95 4.31 9.75
C LEU A 155 12.78 4.37 10.74
N VAL A 156 12.38 5.58 11.12
CA VAL A 156 11.28 5.75 12.09
C VAL A 156 9.97 5.19 11.53
N LYS A 157 9.66 5.48 10.27
CA LYS A 157 8.48 4.93 9.59
C LYS A 157 8.48 3.41 9.61
N LEU A 158 9.59 2.77 9.25
CA LEU A 158 9.70 1.31 9.22
C LEU A 158 9.58 0.70 10.62
N LEU A 159 10.21 1.30 11.64
CA LEU A 159 10.07 0.85 13.03
C LEU A 159 8.61 0.90 13.51
N MET A 160 7.88 1.96 13.15
CA MET A 160 6.45 2.07 13.47
C MET A 160 5.60 1.07 12.70
N GLN A 161 5.93 0.76 11.45
CA GLN A 161 5.24 -0.25 10.64
C GLN A 161 5.36 -1.65 11.25
N GLU A 162 6.53 -1.93 11.86
CA GLU A 162 6.81 -3.20 12.54
C GLU A 162 6.37 -3.22 14.02
N GLY A 163 5.64 -2.20 14.48
CA GLY A 163 5.16 -2.11 15.86
C GLY A 163 6.27 -1.90 16.90
N ARG A 164 7.45 -1.44 16.48
CA ARG A 164 8.60 -1.16 17.35
C ARG A 164 8.55 0.28 17.86
N ASP A 165 7.48 0.64 18.55
CA ASP A 165 7.17 2.01 18.96
C ASP A 165 8.24 2.65 19.84
N ASP A 166 8.83 1.91 20.77
CA ASP A 166 9.88 2.42 21.64
C ASP A 166 11.17 2.73 20.87
N ASP A 167 11.56 1.84 19.96
CA ASP A 167 12.72 2.08 19.09
C ASP A 167 12.46 3.25 18.13
N ALA A 168 11.23 3.39 17.62
CA ALA A 168 10.82 4.50 16.79
C ALA A 168 10.94 5.83 17.55
N LYS A 169 10.50 5.90 18.80
CA LYS A 169 10.63 7.08 19.67
C LYS A 169 12.10 7.44 19.92
N ILE A 170 12.96 6.46 20.16
CA ILE A 170 14.41 6.67 20.33
C ILE A 170 15.02 7.22 19.03
N ALA A 171 14.71 6.61 17.88
CA ALA A 171 15.22 7.05 16.58
C ALA A 171 14.72 8.45 16.19
N PHE A 172 13.51 8.84 16.64
CA PHE A 172 12.88 10.13 16.36
C PHE A 172 13.40 11.27 17.27
N ALA A 173 13.83 10.96 18.50
CA ALA A 173 14.22 11.96 19.50
C ALA A 173 15.19 13.06 18.99
N PRO A 174 16.22 12.76 18.14
CA PRO A 174 17.13 13.80 17.64
C PRO A 174 16.48 14.85 16.75
N VAL A 175 15.31 14.56 16.16
CA VAL A 175 14.63 15.43 15.18
C VAL A 175 13.32 16.01 15.70
N ILE A 176 12.97 15.77 16.97
CA ILE A 176 11.71 16.25 17.55
C ILE A 176 11.55 17.78 17.45
N ALA A 177 12.64 18.52 17.55
CA ALA A 177 12.62 20.00 17.40
C ALA A 177 12.38 20.43 15.95
N LYS A 178 12.55 19.55 14.96
CA LYS A 178 12.33 19.85 13.55
C LYS A 178 10.87 19.65 13.10
N THR A 179 10.00 19.11 13.95
CA THR A 179 8.59 18.82 13.59
C THR A 179 7.79 20.06 13.17
N SER A 180 8.12 21.21 13.71
CA SER A 180 7.48 22.49 13.34
C SER A 180 7.87 23.00 11.94
N VAL A 181 8.98 22.53 11.37
CA VAL A 181 9.53 23.02 10.09
C VAL A 181 9.63 21.93 9.02
N VAL A 182 9.72 20.68 9.41
CA VAL A 182 9.82 19.52 8.49
C VAL A 182 8.52 18.71 8.54
N ARG A 183 7.69 18.87 7.51
CA ARG A 183 6.36 18.25 7.44
C ARG A 183 6.39 16.72 7.63
N LYS A 184 7.37 16.02 7.07
CA LYS A 184 7.52 14.57 7.24
C LYS A 184 7.72 14.16 8.72
N PHE A 185 8.40 14.96 9.51
CA PHE A 185 8.56 14.70 10.94
C PHE A 185 7.27 15.02 11.73
N ASP A 186 6.52 16.06 11.36
CA ASP A 186 5.18 16.28 11.92
C ASP A 186 4.26 15.09 11.63
N SER A 187 4.37 14.49 10.44
CA SER A 187 3.58 13.31 10.07
C SER A 187 3.88 12.10 10.95
N LEU A 188 5.15 11.79 11.20
CA LEU A 188 5.55 10.72 12.13
C LEU A 188 5.11 11.02 13.56
N GLN A 189 5.26 12.26 14.02
CA GLN A 189 4.83 12.65 15.36
C GLN A 189 3.32 12.44 15.56
N ARG A 190 2.50 12.77 14.55
CA ARG A 190 1.05 12.53 14.61
C ARG A 190 0.71 11.05 14.66
N TRP A 191 1.44 10.22 13.94
CA TRP A 191 1.25 8.78 14.02
C TRP A 191 1.63 8.24 15.39
N MET A 192 2.78 8.63 15.97
CA MET A 192 3.15 8.27 17.34
C MET A 192 2.08 8.70 18.37
N GLN A 193 1.56 9.93 18.23
CA GLN A 193 0.48 10.42 19.08
C GLN A 193 -0.81 9.62 18.92
N ALA A 194 -1.11 9.11 17.72
CA ALA A 194 -2.24 8.23 17.48
C ALA A 194 -2.06 6.88 18.18
N ASN A 195 -0.85 6.29 18.13
CA ASN A 195 -0.52 5.06 18.87
C ASN A 195 -0.67 5.28 20.37
N ASP A 196 -0.08 6.35 20.92
CA ASP A 196 -0.19 6.67 22.36
C ASP A 196 -1.66 6.89 22.78
N ALA A 197 -2.45 7.60 21.98
CA ALA A 197 -3.88 7.80 22.24
C ALA A 197 -4.67 6.49 22.24
N THR A 198 -4.34 5.57 21.36
CA THR A 198 -4.97 4.25 21.26
C THR A 198 -4.69 3.42 22.52
N TYR A 199 -3.47 3.42 23.03
CA TYR A 199 -3.14 2.75 24.30
C TYR A 199 -3.93 3.29 25.50
N LEU A 200 -4.23 4.59 25.51
CA LEU A 200 -5.04 5.19 26.58
C LEU A 200 -6.52 4.81 26.49
N ILE A 201 -7.04 4.62 25.28
CA ILE A 201 -8.47 4.30 25.04
C ILE A 201 -8.73 2.81 25.18
N ALA A 202 -7.83 1.98 24.70
CA ALA A 202 -7.93 0.53 24.69
C ALA A 202 -6.70 -0.12 25.35
N PRO A 203 -6.48 0.06 26.66
CA PRO A 203 -5.30 -0.48 27.35
C PRO A 203 -5.27 -2.02 27.35
N GLN A 204 -6.43 -2.68 27.18
CA GLN A 204 -6.50 -4.15 27.05
C GLN A 204 -5.99 -4.64 25.69
N ALA A 205 -5.76 -3.78 24.72
CA ALA A 205 -5.19 -4.14 23.41
C ALA A 205 -3.80 -4.80 23.52
N ILE A 206 -3.11 -4.66 24.63
CA ILE A 206 -1.85 -5.37 24.91
C ILE A 206 -2.04 -6.89 24.94
N ASN A 207 -3.19 -7.37 25.47
CA ASN A 207 -3.44 -8.80 25.66
C ASN A 207 -4.41 -9.40 24.62
N THR A 208 -5.31 -8.59 24.08
CA THR A 208 -6.32 -8.97 23.08
C THR A 208 -6.50 -7.83 22.07
N PRO A 209 -5.47 -7.57 21.22
CA PRO A 209 -5.41 -6.34 20.44
C PRO A 209 -6.63 -6.16 19.52
N ASP A 210 -6.98 -7.17 18.75
CA ASP A 210 -8.04 -7.03 17.72
C ASP A 210 -9.42 -6.85 18.34
N THR A 211 -9.74 -7.61 19.40
CA THR A 211 -11.06 -7.53 20.06
C THR A 211 -11.24 -6.18 20.76
N ALA A 212 -10.27 -5.77 21.58
CA ALA A 212 -10.38 -4.53 22.35
C ALA A 212 -10.42 -3.28 21.45
N ILE A 213 -9.72 -3.32 20.32
CA ILE A 213 -9.72 -2.23 19.33
C ILE A 213 -11.05 -2.18 18.58
N ASN A 214 -11.59 -3.32 18.16
CA ASN A 214 -12.88 -3.37 17.47
C ASN A 214 -14.01 -2.91 18.41
N ASP A 215 -14.03 -3.36 19.68
CA ASP A 215 -15.00 -2.90 20.68
C ASP A 215 -14.92 -1.37 20.88
N ALA A 216 -13.71 -0.81 20.92
CA ALA A 216 -13.52 0.64 21.04
C ALA A 216 -14.02 1.38 19.81
N ILE A 217 -13.81 0.85 18.60
CA ILE A 217 -14.33 1.43 17.36
C ILE A 217 -15.86 1.39 17.33
N ASP A 218 -16.48 0.26 17.71
CA ASP A 218 -17.92 0.09 17.76
C ASP A 218 -18.57 1.08 18.75
N ASP A 219 -17.98 1.29 19.91
CA ASP A 219 -18.42 2.29 20.89
C ASP A 219 -18.37 3.72 20.35
N LEU A 220 -17.30 4.06 19.60
CA LEU A 220 -17.17 5.36 18.95
C LEU A 220 -18.18 5.52 17.82
N ASP A 221 -18.44 4.47 17.04
CA ASP A 221 -19.45 4.48 15.98
C ASP A 221 -20.85 4.70 16.54
N ALA A 222 -21.20 4.09 17.65
CA ALA A 222 -22.48 4.33 18.33
C ALA A 222 -22.63 5.81 18.76
N LYS A 223 -21.57 6.42 19.29
CA LYS A 223 -21.55 7.84 19.65
C LYS A 223 -21.67 8.75 18.43
N ILE A 224 -20.95 8.48 17.36
CA ILE A 224 -21.00 9.21 16.09
C ILE A 224 -22.40 9.10 15.46
N ALA A 225 -23.03 7.93 15.52
CA ALA A 225 -24.39 7.72 15.03
C ALA A 225 -25.41 8.61 15.75
N SER A 226 -25.24 8.79 17.07
CA SER A 226 -26.11 9.65 17.91
C SER A 226 -25.85 11.14 17.68
N ASN A 227 -24.61 11.54 17.38
CA ASN A 227 -24.22 12.92 17.10
C ASN A 227 -23.19 13.01 15.97
N LYS A 228 -23.66 13.21 14.74
CA LYS A 228 -22.78 13.31 13.55
C LYS A 228 -21.81 14.50 13.56
N ARG A 229 -21.96 15.46 14.46
CA ARG A 229 -21.08 16.61 14.67
C ARG A 229 -20.16 16.45 15.87
N ASP A 230 -20.10 15.29 16.46
CA ASP A 230 -19.09 14.97 17.47
C ASP A 230 -17.73 14.71 16.79
N PHE A 231 -17.05 15.82 16.47
CA PHE A 231 -15.80 15.77 15.75
C PHE A 231 -14.64 15.24 16.60
N GLU A 232 -14.68 15.41 17.91
CA GLU A 232 -13.68 14.82 18.82
C GLU A 232 -13.77 13.29 18.79
N THR A 233 -14.96 12.73 18.87
CA THR A 233 -15.17 11.27 18.76
C THR A 233 -14.74 10.74 17.40
N ARG A 234 -15.04 11.45 16.29
CA ARG A 234 -14.56 11.06 14.96
C ARG A 234 -13.03 11.14 14.85
N PHE A 235 -12.44 12.18 15.38
CA PHE A 235 -10.98 12.31 15.37
C PHE A 235 -10.31 11.21 16.18
N THR A 236 -10.87 10.87 17.34
CA THR A 236 -10.43 9.74 18.15
C THR A 236 -10.49 8.41 17.40
N LYS A 237 -11.60 8.17 16.68
CA LYS A 237 -11.72 7.00 15.81
C LYS A 237 -10.64 7.01 14.71
N ALA A 238 -10.41 8.15 14.07
CA ALA A 238 -9.35 8.28 13.07
C ALA A 238 -7.95 7.98 13.64
N GLN A 239 -7.66 8.36 14.89
CA GLN A 239 -6.40 8.02 15.55
C GLN A 239 -6.26 6.51 15.80
N ILE A 240 -7.31 5.84 16.26
CA ILE A 240 -7.30 4.37 16.40
C ILE A 240 -7.07 3.70 15.05
N LEU A 241 -7.75 4.15 14.00
CA LEU A 241 -7.54 3.63 12.64
C LEU A 241 -6.11 3.86 12.13
N MET A 242 -5.51 5.02 12.44
CA MET A 242 -4.09 5.29 12.14
C MET A 242 -3.15 4.34 12.87
N SER A 243 -3.39 4.04 14.14
CA SER A 243 -2.56 3.11 14.92
C SER A 243 -2.62 1.68 14.36
N GLN A 244 -3.73 1.33 13.72
CA GLN A 244 -3.94 0.05 13.03
C GLN A 244 -3.50 0.08 11.56
N GLN A 245 -2.85 1.16 11.12
CA GLN A 245 -2.44 1.38 9.72
C GLN A 245 -3.61 1.30 8.72
N ARG A 246 -4.84 1.48 9.18
CA ARG A 246 -6.06 1.58 8.37
C ARG A 246 -6.17 2.99 7.80
N TRP A 247 -5.25 3.33 6.91
CA TRP A 247 -5.02 4.71 6.45
C TRP A 247 -6.21 5.31 5.71
N THR A 248 -6.83 4.54 4.82
CA THR A 248 -7.99 4.98 4.05
C THR A 248 -9.18 5.25 4.94
N ASP A 249 -9.45 4.36 5.90
CA ASP A 249 -10.56 4.51 6.83
C ASP A 249 -10.34 5.74 7.74
N ALA A 250 -9.10 5.94 8.21
CA ALA A 250 -8.75 7.13 8.99
C ALA A 250 -8.96 8.42 8.19
N MET A 251 -8.54 8.45 6.92
CA MET A 251 -8.76 9.61 6.03
C MET A 251 -10.24 9.86 5.75
N ASP A 252 -11.06 8.83 5.67
CA ASP A 252 -12.51 8.97 5.49
C ASP A 252 -13.17 9.64 6.69
N GLU A 253 -12.82 9.26 7.93
CA GLU A 253 -13.32 9.94 9.13
C GLU A 253 -12.85 11.41 9.20
N LEU A 254 -11.61 11.69 8.81
CA LEU A 254 -11.10 13.07 8.76
C LEU A 254 -11.80 13.91 7.70
N LEU A 255 -12.15 13.35 6.54
CA LEU A 255 -12.95 14.03 5.51
C LEU A 255 -14.36 14.38 6.01
N GLU A 256 -14.98 13.49 6.79
CA GLU A 256 -16.28 13.76 7.40
C GLU A 256 -16.26 14.97 8.36
N ILE A 257 -15.15 15.19 9.06
CA ILE A 257 -14.94 16.41 9.84
C ILE A 257 -14.81 17.63 8.91
N LEU A 258 -13.89 17.55 7.93
CA LEU A 258 -13.56 18.65 7.02
C LEU A 258 -14.74 19.10 6.16
N MET A 259 -15.63 18.19 5.76
CA MET A 259 -16.85 18.55 5.03
C MET A 259 -17.82 19.43 5.85
N ARG A 260 -17.72 19.40 7.18
CA ARG A 260 -18.63 20.14 8.09
C ARG A 260 -17.95 21.31 8.78
N ASP A 261 -16.65 21.20 9.05
CA ASP A 261 -15.82 22.25 9.64
C ASP A 261 -14.36 22.10 9.16
N LYS A 262 -13.99 22.94 8.19
CA LYS A 262 -12.66 22.90 7.57
C LYS A 262 -11.54 23.34 8.51
N THR A 263 -11.86 24.13 9.52
CA THR A 263 -10.92 24.76 10.46
C THR A 263 -10.95 24.12 11.84
N TRP A 264 -11.71 23.04 11.99
CA TRP A 264 -11.88 22.40 13.29
C TRP A 264 -10.55 22.18 14.01
N ASN A 265 -10.52 22.61 15.27
CA ASN A 265 -9.40 22.48 16.19
C ASN A 265 -8.05 22.89 15.54
N GLU A 266 -7.99 24.14 15.06
CA GLU A 266 -6.80 24.73 14.41
C GLU A 266 -6.27 23.89 13.23
N ASP A 267 -7.17 23.47 12.35
CA ASP A 267 -6.89 22.62 11.19
C ASP A 267 -6.37 21.20 11.55
N LYS A 268 -6.62 20.72 12.76
CA LYS A 268 -6.08 19.43 13.25
C LYS A 268 -6.45 18.27 12.32
N ALA A 269 -7.71 18.17 11.88
CA ALA A 269 -8.15 17.14 10.96
C ALA A 269 -7.43 17.23 9.61
N ARG A 270 -7.27 18.42 9.04
CA ARG A 270 -6.57 18.65 7.77
C ARG A 270 -5.09 18.31 7.87
N LYS A 271 -4.42 18.78 8.94
CA LYS A 271 -3.01 18.48 9.18
C LYS A 271 -2.77 16.97 9.33
N THR A 272 -3.65 16.28 10.06
CA THR A 272 -3.56 14.82 10.23
C THR A 272 -3.83 14.07 8.93
N TYR A 273 -4.80 14.52 8.12
CA TYR A 273 -5.05 13.96 6.79
C TYR A 273 -3.81 14.06 5.87
N ILE A 274 -3.18 15.24 5.84
CA ILE A 274 -1.95 15.46 5.06
C ILE A 274 -0.81 14.57 5.59
N ALA A 275 -0.72 14.41 6.90
CA ALA A 275 0.27 13.54 7.53
C ALA A 275 0.13 12.08 7.09
N ILE A 276 -1.10 11.57 7.00
CA ILE A 276 -1.35 10.22 6.48
C ILE A 276 -0.86 10.11 5.03
N LEU A 277 -1.18 11.09 4.18
CA LEU A 277 -0.71 11.10 2.79
C LEU A 277 0.83 11.05 2.70
N ASP A 278 1.54 11.81 3.55
CA ASP A 278 3.01 11.79 3.58
C ASP A 278 3.57 10.44 4.05
N ILE A 279 2.87 9.76 4.96
CA ILE A 279 3.27 8.44 5.46
C ILE A 279 3.08 7.36 4.39
N ILE A 280 1.93 7.36 3.71
CA ILE A 280 1.60 6.32 2.73
C ILE A 280 2.21 6.57 1.35
N GLU A 281 2.71 7.77 1.08
CA GLU A 281 3.35 8.07 -0.20
C GLU A 281 4.58 7.19 -0.41
N PRO A 282 4.62 6.41 -1.51
CA PRO A 282 5.79 5.60 -1.81
C PRO A 282 6.97 6.49 -2.21
N LYS A 283 8.18 5.99 -2.02
CA LYS A 283 9.37 6.68 -2.52
C LYS A 283 9.28 6.86 -4.03
N PRO A 284 9.68 8.06 -4.54
CA PRO A 284 9.68 8.28 -5.97
C PRO A 284 10.64 7.30 -6.66
N VAL A 285 10.10 6.53 -7.61
CA VAL A 285 10.90 5.65 -8.46
C VAL A 285 11.74 6.53 -9.39
N LYS A 286 13.03 6.27 -9.48
CA LYS A 286 13.88 6.92 -10.50
C LYS A 286 13.43 6.43 -11.87
N VAL A 287 12.86 7.34 -12.67
CA VAL A 287 12.51 7.08 -14.07
C VAL A 287 13.53 7.74 -14.98
N ALA A 288 13.64 7.26 -16.23
CA ALA A 288 14.51 7.88 -17.23
C ALA A 288 14.11 9.33 -17.50
N ASP A 289 15.07 10.15 -17.94
CA ASP A 289 14.84 11.57 -18.25
C ASP A 289 13.66 11.75 -19.19
N GLY A 290 12.71 12.59 -18.79
CA GLY A 290 11.49 12.87 -19.54
C GLY A 290 10.26 12.02 -19.18
N HIS A 291 10.38 11.05 -18.28
CA HIS A 291 9.24 10.28 -17.78
C HIS A 291 8.76 10.82 -16.42
N ILE A 292 7.42 10.90 -16.26
CA ILE A 292 6.80 11.27 -14.98
C ILE A 292 6.69 9.99 -14.14
N PRO A 293 7.21 9.98 -12.89
CA PRO A 293 7.04 8.82 -12.00
C PRO A 293 5.57 8.48 -11.81
N PRO A 294 5.20 7.19 -11.76
CA PRO A 294 3.83 6.80 -11.46
C PRO A 294 3.44 7.32 -10.08
N VAL A 295 2.26 7.93 -10.00
CA VAL A 295 1.68 8.37 -8.73
C VAL A 295 0.85 7.22 -8.16
N ASP A 296 1.04 6.91 -6.88
CA ASP A 296 0.22 5.91 -6.19
C ASP A 296 -1.28 6.26 -6.33
N PRO A 297 -2.12 5.32 -6.79
CA PRO A 297 -3.55 5.57 -7.05
C PRO A 297 -4.32 6.00 -5.81
N THR A 298 -4.01 5.42 -4.65
CA THR A 298 -4.64 5.75 -3.37
C THR A 298 -4.29 7.17 -2.96
N VAL A 299 -3.00 7.52 -2.98
CA VAL A 299 -2.52 8.87 -2.69
C VAL A 299 -3.15 9.89 -3.65
N ALA A 300 -3.19 9.60 -4.94
CA ALA A 300 -3.80 10.49 -5.95
C ALA A 300 -5.30 10.69 -5.70
N THR A 301 -6.01 9.63 -5.33
CA THR A 301 -7.45 9.67 -5.05
C THR A 301 -7.73 10.52 -3.80
N TYR A 302 -7.04 10.25 -2.71
CA TYR A 302 -7.26 10.97 -1.46
C TYR A 302 -6.78 12.43 -1.52
N ARG A 303 -5.74 12.75 -2.31
CA ARG A 303 -5.37 14.15 -2.62
C ARG A 303 -6.49 14.90 -3.35
N ARG A 304 -7.14 14.27 -4.34
CA ARG A 304 -8.29 14.87 -5.05
C ARG A 304 -9.48 15.06 -4.13
N ARG A 305 -9.80 14.08 -3.28
CA ARG A 305 -10.89 14.18 -2.31
C ARG A 305 -10.66 15.35 -1.34
N LEU A 306 -9.46 15.48 -0.79
CA LEU A 306 -9.10 16.62 0.07
C LEU A 306 -9.27 17.95 -0.67
N SER A 307 -8.73 18.06 -1.88
CA SER A 307 -8.84 19.30 -2.69
C SER A 307 -10.29 19.65 -2.97
N SER A 308 -11.15 18.69 -3.28
CA SER A 308 -12.58 18.91 -3.49
C SER A 308 -13.27 19.47 -2.25
N VAL A 309 -12.94 18.95 -1.06
CA VAL A 309 -13.53 19.40 0.21
C VAL A 309 -13.00 20.77 0.63
N VAL A 310 -11.71 21.05 0.43
CA VAL A 310 -11.09 22.32 0.85
C VAL A 310 -11.51 23.47 -0.05
N LEU A 311 -11.69 23.23 -1.36
CA LEU A 311 -12.03 24.26 -2.34
C LEU A 311 -13.56 24.51 -2.49
N SER A 312 -14.40 23.62 -1.99
CA SER A 312 -15.85 23.81 -1.92
C SER A 312 -16.25 24.71 -0.75
#